data_36d60b17f5af32d27c352bf5aa514157
#
_entry.id   36d60b17f5af32d27c352bf5aa514157
#
_cell.length_a   1.000
_cell.length_b   1.000
_cell.length_c   1.000
_cell.angle_alpha   90.00
_cell.angle_beta   90.00
_cell.angle_gamma   90.00
#
_symmetry.space_group_name_H-M   'P 1'
#
loop_
_entity.id
_entity.type
_entity.pdbx_description
1 polymer ?
#
loop_
_entity_poly.entity_id
_entity_poly.type
_entity_poly.pdbx_seq_one_letter_code
_entity_poly.pdbx_strand_id
1 'polypeptide(L)'
;MRIISLHVDGLQQAVENGLYTWLQTAGADVVAIQNLKAKEYQLPDSVLYPEGFNAYFFDAEADGYSGVAILTKDMPKAIMTGLAFSQCDMQGRFIQADFDHVSVGSILFPPVDQYNTLEDKLAFQQEFLEHLIKTRRKRREFIFCGNFEATHKTVDLSDWQNNQNVPGFLPEERAFFDQMFGPAGYVDAFREANFGENQYTWWPDADSARRNINGWRKDFQICTPNIRQYVVEAKLDTNLKFGDHAAVM
;
A
#
# COMPACT_ATOMS: atom_id res chain seq x y z
N MET A 1 -16.65 0.76 7.68
CA MET A 1 -15.32 0.11 7.68
C MET A 1 -14.27 1.19 7.53
N ARG A 2 -13.29 1.23 8.44
CA ARG A 2 -12.10 2.09 8.32
C ARG A 2 -10.91 1.23 7.93
N ILE A 3 -10.27 1.60 6.83
CA ILE A 3 -9.10 0.90 6.30
C ILE A 3 -7.89 1.82 6.43
N ILE A 4 -6.80 1.29 6.98
CA ILE A 4 -5.52 1.99 7.10
C ILE A 4 -4.49 1.27 6.23
N SER A 5 -3.73 2.01 5.44
CA SER A 5 -2.55 1.53 4.73
C SER A 5 -1.31 2.15 5.33
N LEU A 6 -0.30 1.33 5.61
CA LEU A 6 0.93 1.76 6.26
C LEU A 6 2.15 1.01 5.71
N HIS A 7 3.07 1.74 5.10
CA HIS A 7 4.39 1.24 4.77
C HIS A 7 5.33 1.41 5.98
N VAL A 8 5.89 0.32 6.47
CA VAL A 8 6.82 0.33 7.63
C VAL A 8 8.25 0.10 7.17
N ASP A 9 9.21 0.39 8.03
CA ASP A 9 10.61 0.01 7.83
C ASP A 9 10.97 -1.17 8.74
N GLY A 10 10.34 -2.33 8.46
CA GLY A 10 10.41 -3.52 9.29
C GLY A 10 9.29 -3.59 10.33
N LEU A 11 8.54 -4.69 10.33
CA LEU A 11 7.36 -4.84 11.19
C LEU A 11 7.73 -4.91 12.67
N GLN A 12 8.76 -5.68 13.04
CA GLN A 12 9.18 -5.80 14.43
C GLN A 12 9.55 -4.43 15.02
N GLN A 13 10.36 -3.66 14.32
CA GLN A 13 10.76 -2.33 14.76
C GLN A 13 9.57 -1.37 14.86
N ALA A 14 8.61 -1.46 13.91
CA ALA A 14 7.39 -0.66 13.97
C ALA A 14 6.55 -0.98 15.21
N VAL A 15 6.44 -2.25 15.59
CA VAL A 15 5.73 -2.69 16.81
C VAL A 15 6.46 -2.21 18.07
N GLU A 16 7.79 -2.32 18.14
CA GLU A 16 8.60 -1.79 19.23
C GLU A 16 8.46 -0.26 19.36
N ASN A 17 8.28 0.45 18.25
CA ASN A 17 8.01 1.88 18.21
C ASN A 17 6.54 2.25 18.52
N GLY A 18 5.71 1.28 18.90
CA GLY A 18 4.34 1.49 19.39
C GLY A 18 3.24 1.38 18.34
N LEU A 19 3.48 0.74 17.18
CA LEU A 19 2.47 0.55 16.14
C LEU A 19 1.16 -0.07 16.71
N TYR A 20 1.25 -1.15 17.45
CA TYR A 20 0.06 -1.82 17.99
C TYR A 20 -0.66 -0.98 19.05
N THR A 21 0.08 -0.24 19.88
CA THR A 21 -0.51 0.72 20.82
C THR A 21 -1.30 1.81 20.08
N TRP A 22 -0.75 2.34 18.99
CA TRP A 22 -1.45 3.32 18.16
C TRP A 22 -2.68 2.73 17.50
N LEU A 23 -2.63 1.49 16.99
CA LEU A 23 -3.77 0.83 16.35
C LEU A 23 -4.98 0.69 17.28
N GLN A 24 -4.80 0.55 18.60
CA GLN A 24 -5.91 0.49 19.56
C GLN A 24 -6.76 1.76 19.56
N THR A 25 -6.16 2.90 19.20
CA THR A 25 -6.84 4.21 19.15
C THR A 25 -7.18 4.67 17.73
N ALA A 26 -6.58 4.09 16.72
CA ALA A 26 -6.78 4.48 15.32
C ALA A 26 -8.16 4.13 14.77
N GLY A 27 -8.87 3.19 15.43
CA GLY A 27 -10.22 2.78 15.06
C GLY A 27 -10.29 2.03 13.73
N ALA A 28 -9.20 1.36 13.32
CA ALA A 28 -9.14 0.59 12.10
C ALA A 28 -9.98 -0.69 12.20
N ASP A 29 -10.66 -1.06 11.12
CA ASP A 29 -11.28 -2.39 10.95
C ASP A 29 -10.34 -3.32 10.16
N VAL A 30 -9.60 -2.75 9.20
CA VAL A 30 -8.58 -3.46 8.40
C VAL A 30 -7.33 -2.58 8.31
N VAL A 31 -6.15 -3.21 8.46
CA VAL A 31 -4.85 -2.55 8.31
C VAL A 31 -4.02 -3.30 7.28
N ALA A 32 -3.70 -2.65 6.18
CA ALA A 32 -2.79 -3.14 5.15
C ALA A 32 -1.37 -2.64 5.47
N ILE A 33 -0.44 -3.55 5.73
CA ILE A 33 0.94 -3.22 6.09
C ILE A 33 1.87 -3.70 4.98
N GLN A 34 2.84 -2.86 4.61
CA GLN A 34 3.84 -3.17 3.59
C GLN A 34 5.25 -3.06 4.16
N ASN A 35 6.19 -3.82 3.55
CA ASN A 35 7.62 -3.80 3.83
C ASN A 35 7.98 -4.36 5.22
N LEU A 36 7.52 -5.58 5.50
CA LEU A 36 7.70 -6.25 6.79
C LEU A 36 9.17 -6.49 7.15
N LYS A 37 10.02 -6.72 6.15
CA LYS A 37 11.47 -7.03 6.28
C LYS A 37 11.77 -8.16 7.28
N ALA A 38 10.87 -9.13 7.40
CA ALA A 38 11.01 -10.25 8.30
C ALA A 38 10.31 -11.49 7.75
N LYS A 39 10.81 -12.65 8.12
CA LYS A 39 10.11 -13.92 7.95
C LYS A 39 9.10 -14.11 9.07
N GLU A 40 7.92 -14.64 8.75
CA GLU A 40 6.89 -14.90 9.75
C GLU A 40 7.43 -15.73 10.92
N TYR A 41 8.19 -16.81 10.66
CA TYR A 41 8.75 -17.68 11.69
C TYR A 41 9.83 -17.03 12.57
N GLN A 42 10.36 -15.86 12.20
CA GLN A 42 11.35 -15.10 12.99
C GLN A 42 10.69 -14.08 13.92
N LEU A 43 9.40 -13.77 13.71
CA LEU A 43 8.69 -12.78 14.49
C LEU A 43 8.29 -13.33 15.86
N PRO A 44 8.44 -12.56 16.94
CA PRO A 44 7.98 -12.97 18.27
C PRO A 44 6.45 -12.95 18.36
N ASP A 45 5.89 -13.72 19.31
CA ASP A 45 4.46 -13.80 19.54
C ASP A 45 3.77 -12.44 19.73
N SER A 46 4.45 -11.49 20.34
CA SER A 46 3.96 -10.11 20.52
C SER A 46 3.75 -9.34 19.20
N VAL A 47 4.38 -9.80 18.12
CA VAL A 47 4.21 -9.25 16.77
C VAL A 47 3.21 -10.08 15.97
N LEU A 48 3.26 -11.40 16.12
CA LEU A 48 2.37 -12.32 15.40
C LEU A 48 0.91 -12.24 15.85
N TYR A 49 0.67 -11.92 17.12
CA TYR A 49 -0.68 -11.94 17.73
C TYR A 49 -1.06 -10.57 18.30
N PRO A 50 -1.33 -9.56 17.43
CA PRO A 50 -1.76 -8.23 17.88
C PRO A 50 -3.10 -8.30 18.58
N GLU A 51 -3.21 -7.67 19.74
CA GLU A 51 -4.45 -7.65 20.52
C GLU A 51 -5.59 -6.99 19.71
N GLY A 52 -6.72 -7.69 19.61
CA GLY A 52 -7.92 -7.18 18.91
C GLY A 52 -7.90 -7.31 17.39
N PHE A 53 -6.90 -7.98 16.82
CA PHE A 53 -6.82 -8.23 15.38
C PHE A 53 -6.44 -9.68 15.08
N ASN A 54 -6.97 -10.19 13.96
CA ASN A 54 -6.43 -11.36 13.28
C ASN A 54 -5.35 -10.88 12.32
N ALA A 55 -4.16 -11.44 12.38
CA ALA A 55 -3.02 -11.04 11.56
C ALA A 55 -2.64 -12.14 10.56
N TYR A 56 -2.35 -11.73 9.34
CA TYR A 56 -1.96 -12.60 8.25
C TYR A 56 -0.76 -11.99 7.54
N PHE A 57 0.25 -12.81 7.25
CA PHE A 57 1.53 -12.37 6.71
C PHE A 57 1.84 -13.08 5.40
N PHE A 58 2.57 -12.42 4.53
CA PHE A 58 3.16 -13.02 3.34
C PHE A 58 4.54 -12.43 3.15
N ASP A 59 5.55 -13.16 3.58
CA ASP A 59 6.96 -12.74 3.53
C ASP A 59 7.63 -13.06 2.19
N ALA A 60 8.76 -12.41 1.92
CA ALA A 60 9.58 -12.69 0.74
C ALA A 60 10.47 -13.92 0.97
N GLU A 61 10.95 -14.57 -0.10
CA GLU A 61 11.96 -15.63 0.01
C GLU A 61 13.29 -15.11 0.57
N ALA A 62 13.68 -13.88 0.19
CA ALA A 62 14.87 -13.22 0.71
C ALA A 62 14.66 -12.69 2.14
N ASP A 63 15.60 -12.98 3.02
CA ASP A 63 15.57 -12.50 4.40
C ASP A 63 15.71 -10.97 4.46
N GLY A 64 14.95 -10.33 5.37
CA GLY A 64 15.05 -8.89 5.61
C GLY A 64 14.58 -8.01 4.46
N TYR A 65 13.81 -8.55 3.52
CA TYR A 65 13.37 -7.85 2.32
C TYR A 65 11.86 -7.95 2.13
N SER A 66 11.21 -6.84 1.68
CA SER A 66 9.80 -6.83 1.28
C SER A 66 8.83 -7.43 2.33
N GLY A 67 7.81 -8.12 1.86
CA GLY A 67 6.75 -8.71 2.68
C GLY A 67 5.58 -7.78 2.93
N VAL A 68 4.37 -8.35 2.96
CA VAL A 68 3.13 -7.63 3.26
C VAL A 68 2.31 -8.36 4.32
N ALA A 69 1.51 -7.61 5.07
CA ALA A 69 0.56 -8.17 6.02
C ALA A 69 -0.81 -7.50 5.89
N ILE A 70 -1.81 -8.18 6.41
CA ILE A 70 -3.14 -7.62 6.61
C ILE A 70 -3.64 -8.01 7.99
N LEU A 71 -4.07 -7.00 8.77
CA LEU A 71 -4.67 -7.18 10.08
C LEU A 71 -6.15 -6.84 9.98
N THR A 72 -7.01 -7.65 10.58
CA THR A 72 -8.46 -7.50 10.49
C THR A 72 -9.12 -7.69 11.84
N LYS A 73 -10.10 -6.85 12.21
CA LYS A 73 -10.91 -7.09 13.41
C LYS A 73 -11.83 -8.29 13.23
N ASP A 74 -12.58 -8.29 12.14
CA ASP A 74 -13.45 -9.40 11.78
C ASP A 74 -12.65 -10.49 11.07
N MET A 75 -12.96 -11.74 11.34
CA MET A 75 -12.33 -12.87 10.66
C MET A 75 -12.75 -12.91 9.19
N PRO A 76 -11.81 -12.85 8.23
CA PRO A 76 -12.12 -12.95 6.81
C PRO A 76 -12.55 -14.39 6.46
N LYS A 77 -13.33 -14.54 5.40
CA LYS A 77 -13.75 -15.86 4.89
C LYS A 77 -12.62 -16.62 4.19
N ALA A 78 -11.66 -15.88 3.62
CA ALA A 78 -10.48 -16.43 2.98
C ALA A 78 -9.33 -15.42 3.00
N ILE A 79 -8.12 -15.95 2.99
CA ILE A 79 -6.88 -15.20 2.74
C ILE A 79 -6.29 -15.72 1.44
N MET A 80 -5.87 -14.82 0.58
CA MET A 80 -5.18 -15.11 -0.66
C MET A 80 -3.80 -14.42 -0.64
N THR A 81 -2.76 -15.17 -0.95
CA THR A 81 -1.38 -14.67 -1.06
C THR A 81 -0.90 -14.79 -2.49
N GLY A 82 -0.12 -13.80 -2.94
CA GLY A 82 0.42 -13.78 -4.29
C GLY A 82 -0.62 -13.47 -5.38
N LEU A 83 -0.12 -13.27 -6.59
CA LEU A 83 -0.92 -12.93 -7.78
C LEU A 83 -0.69 -13.92 -8.93
N ALA A 84 -0.01 -15.03 -8.68
CA ALA A 84 0.38 -16.07 -9.64
C ALA A 84 1.38 -15.59 -10.70
N PHE A 85 2.21 -14.59 -10.39
CA PHE A 85 3.43 -14.29 -11.14
C PHE A 85 4.64 -14.22 -10.22
N SER A 86 5.78 -14.79 -10.66
CA SER A 86 6.90 -15.15 -9.79
C SER A 86 7.47 -13.97 -9.00
N GLN A 87 7.65 -12.81 -9.62
CA GLN A 87 8.20 -11.64 -8.94
C GLN A 87 7.33 -11.19 -7.76
N CYS A 88 6.00 -11.26 -7.89
CA CYS A 88 5.09 -10.95 -6.80
C CYS A 88 5.19 -11.99 -5.68
N ASP A 89 5.15 -13.26 -6.06
CA ASP A 89 4.97 -14.35 -5.13
C ASP A 89 6.25 -14.63 -4.35
N MET A 90 7.42 -14.65 -5.01
CA MET A 90 8.73 -14.84 -4.35
C MET A 90 9.14 -13.66 -3.46
N GLN A 91 8.64 -12.48 -3.73
CA GLN A 91 8.98 -11.27 -2.97
C GLN A 91 7.91 -10.87 -1.94
N GLY A 92 6.89 -11.71 -1.70
CA GLY A 92 5.87 -11.45 -0.68
C GLY A 92 5.15 -10.12 -0.88
N ARG A 93 4.66 -9.83 -2.12
CA ARG A 93 4.21 -8.47 -2.46
C ARG A 93 2.70 -8.26 -2.43
N PHE A 94 1.92 -9.33 -2.24
CA PHE A 94 0.47 -9.19 -2.24
C PHE A 94 -0.21 -10.18 -1.28
N ILE A 95 -1.09 -9.67 -0.43
CA ILE A 95 -2.00 -10.45 0.40
C ILE A 95 -3.40 -9.83 0.38
N GLN A 96 -4.44 -10.65 0.36
CA GLN A 96 -5.83 -10.20 0.31
C GLN A 96 -6.68 -10.95 1.33
N ALA A 97 -7.51 -10.22 2.05
CA ALA A 97 -8.56 -10.74 2.91
C ALA A 97 -9.94 -10.59 2.23
N ASP A 98 -10.66 -11.69 2.13
CA ASP A 98 -12.01 -11.74 1.55
C ASP A 98 -13.06 -11.71 2.65
N PHE A 99 -13.92 -10.70 2.64
CA PHE A 99 -15.13 -10.61 3.47
C PHE A 99 -16.38 -10.96 2.65
N ASP A 100 -17.57 -10.74 3.17
CA ASP A 100 -18.83 -11.13 2.48
C ASP A 100 -18.97 -10.51 1.09
N HIS A 101 -18.79 -9.21 0.98
CA HIS A 101 -19.05 -8.45 -0.26
C HIS A 101 -17.85 -7.69 -0.77
N VAL A 102 -16.78 -7.58 0.01
CA VAL A 102 -15.59 -6.82 -0.31
C VAL A 102 -14.33 -7.64 -0.04
N SER A 103 -13.34 -7.47 -0.89
CA SER A 103 -11.98 -7.95 -0.68
C SER A 103 -11.05 -6.75 -0.44
N VAL A 104 -10.19 -6.86 0.57
CA VAL A 104 -9.18 -5.84 0.86
C VAL A 104 -7.81 -6.45 0.68
N GLY A 105 -6.99 -5.86 -0.19
CA GLY A 105 -5.62 -6.30 -0.46
C GLY A 105 -4.58 -5.32 0.04
N SER A 106 -3.46 -5.85 0.56
CA SER A 106 -2.21 -5.11 0.81
C SER A 106 -1.23 -5.43 -0.30
N ILE A 107 -0.68 -4.40 -0.95
CA ILE A 107 0.25 -4.54 -2.07
C ILE A 107 1.49 -3.68 -1.88
N LEU A 108 2.65 -4.22 -2.27
CA LEU A 108 3.93 -3.51 -2.29
C LEU A 108 4.56 -3.65 -3.67
N PHE A 109 4.61 -2.56 -4.43
CA PHE A 109 5.29 -2.54 -5.72
C PHE A 109 6.81 -2.61 -5.53
N PRO A 110 7.57 -3.24 -6.46
CA PRO A 110 9.01 -3.28 -6.37
C PRO A 110 9.61 -1.87 -6.55
N PRO A 111 10.52 -1.43 -5.66
CA PRO A 111 11.36 -0.28 -5.94
C PRO A 111 12.39 -0.62 -7.03
N VAL A 112 13.02 0.40 -7.60
CA VAL A 112 14.25 0.20 -8.39
C VAL A 112 15.42 0.18 -7.40
N ASP A 113 15.97 -1.00 -7.16
CA ASP A 113 17.00 -1.26 -6.15
C ASP A 113 17.99 -2.36 -6.61
N GLN A 114 18.72 -2.94 -5.67
CA GLN A 114 19.63 -4.06 -5.97
C GLN A 114 18.92 -5.38 -6.36
N TYR A 115 17.63 -5.51 -6.09
CA TYR A 115 16.82 -6.71 -6.35
C TYR A 115 15.92 -6.55 -7.58
N ASN A 116 15.59 -5.31 -7.96
CA ASN A 116 14.67 -5.04 -9.06
C ASN A 116 15.20 -3.91 -9.96
N THR A 117 15.15 -4.17 -11.25
CA THR A 117 15.41 -3.15 -12.28
C THR A 117 14.16 -2.32 -12.55
N LEU A 118 14.30 -1.24 -13.34
CA LEU A 118 13.13 -0.50 -13.84
C LEU A 118 12.24 -1.39 -14.71
N GLU A 119 12.82 -2.29 -15.51
CA GLU A 119 12.07 -3.22 -16.35
C GLU A 119 11.22 -4.18 -15.50
N ASP A 120 11.77 -4.71 -14.40
CA ASP A 120 11.02 -5.54 -13.44
C ASP A 120 9.84 -4.79 -12.84
N LYS A 121 10.04 -3.53 -12.47
CA LYS A 121 8.98 -2.68 -11.93
C LYS A 121 7.87 -2.42 -12.94
N LEU A 122 8.21 -2.10 -14.18
CA LEU A 122 7.24 -1.88 -15.25
C LEU A 122 6.49 -3.18 -15.61
N ALA A 123 7.18 -4.31 -15.62
CA ALA A 123 6.56 -5.62 -15.80
C ALA A 123 5.55 -5.92 -14.67
N PHE A 124 5.92 -5.65 -13.41
CA PHE A 124 5.02 -5.80 -12.28
C PHE A 124 3.77 -4.91 -12.40
N GLN A 125 3.92 -3.66 -12.85
CA GLN A 125 2.79 -2.76 -13.10
C GLN A 125 1.84 -3.34 -14.15
N GLN A 126 2.37 -3.90 -15.23
CA GLN A 126 1.58 -4.50 -16.30
C GLN A 126 0.80 -5.75 -15.79
N GLU A 127 1.46 -6.65 -15.06
CA GLU A 127 0.82 -7.83 -14.49
C GLU A 127 -0.26 -7.45 -13.46
N PHE A 128 -0.01 -6.45 -12.63
CA PHE A 128 -1.01 -5.97 -11.70
C PHE A 128 -2.21 -5.31 -12.41
N LEU A 129 -1.97 -4.57 -13.49
CA LEU A 129 -3.07 -4.02 -14.31
C LEU A 129 -3.96 -5.11 -14.88
N GLU A 130 -3.37 -6.22 -15.34
CA GLU A 130 -4.14 -7.37 -15.79
C GLU A 130 -4.95 -8.01 -14.66
N HIS A 131 -4.38 -8.09 -13.45
CA HIS A 131 -5.11 -8.54 -12.27
C HIS A 131 -6.31 -7.62 -11.97
N LEU A 132 -6.13 -6.31 -12.03
CA LEU A 132 -7.21 -5.33 -11.85
C LEU A 132 -8.33 -5.52 -12.87
N ILE A 133 -7.99 -5.72 -14.15
CA ILE A 133 -8.97 -5.97 -15.23
C ILE A 133 -9.73 -7.29 -14.97
N LYS A 134 -9.04 -8.33 -14.49
CA LYS A 134 -9.68 -9.61 -14.14
C LYS A 134 -10.64 -9.45 -12.94
N THR A 135 -10.24 -8.71 -11.90
CA THR A 135 -11.08 -8.50 -10.70
C THR A 135 -12.32 -7.64 -10.99
N ARG A 136 -12.23 -6.68 -11.93
CA ARG A 136 -13.41 -5.89 -12.38
C ARG A 136 -14.54 -6.73 -12.96
N ARG A 137 -14.27 -7.94 -13.44
CA ARG A 137 -15.27 -8.86 -13.99
C ARG A 137 -15.96 -9.71 -12.91
N LYS A 138 -15.46 -9.67 -11.68
CA LYS A 138 -16.05 -10.44 -10.56
C LYS A 138 -17.25 -9.69 -9.98
N ARG A 139 -18.21 -10.44 -9.43
CA ARG A 139 -19.39 -9.90 -8.71
C ARG A 139 -19.03 -9.61 -7.25
N ARG A 140 -17.95 -8.82 -7.04
CA ARG A 140 -17.41 -8.50 -5.72
C ARG A 140 -16.70 -7.16 -5.79
N GLU A 141 -16.75 -6.41 -4.72
CA GLU A 141 -16.01 -5.16 -4.61
C GLU A 141 -14.57 -5.43 -4.13
N PHE A 142 -13.64 -4.59 -4.59
CA PHE A 142 -12.23 -4.69 -4.22
C PHE A 142 -11.69 -3.33 -3.77
N ILE A 143 -10.85 -3.37 -2.73
CA ILE A 143 -10.05 -2.25 -2.26
C ILE A 143 -8.61 -2.75 -2.18
N PHE A 144 -7.68 -2.12 -2.89
CA PHE A 144 -6.26 -2.42 -2.81
C PHE A 144 -5.53 -1.23 -2.21
N CYS A 145 -4.76 -1.51 -1.16
CA CYS A 145 -4.03 -0.52 -0.38
C CYS A 145 -2.55 -0.82 -0.45
N GLY A 146 -1.72 0.19 -0.58
CA GLY A 146 -0.28 -0.05 -0.48
C GLY A 146 0.58 0.99 -1.15
N ASN A 147 1.87 0.67 -1.17
CA ASN A 147 2.88 1.47 -1.81
C ASN A 147 3.07 1.04 -3.26
N PHE A 148 2.88 1.98 -4.17
CA PHE A 148 3.01 1.77 -5.62
C PHE A 148 4.39 2.17 -6.15
N GLU A 149 5.28 2.65 -5.26
CA GLU A 149 6.63 3.16 -5.60
C GLU A 149 6.65 4.19 -6.74
N ALA A 150 5.51 4.79 -7.02
CA ALA A 150 5.32 5.77 -8.06
C ALA A 150 4.21 6.76 -7.70
N THR A 151 4.21 7.90 -8.37
CA THR A 151 3.29 9.01 -8.18
C THR A 151 2.57 9.30 -9.51
N HIS A 152 1.28 9.62 -9.44
CA HIS A 152 0.45 9.77 -10.64
C HIS A 152 0.50 11.18 -11.23
N LYS A 153 -0.03 12.16 -10.50
CA LYS A 153 -0.24 13.54 -10.99
C LYS A 153 0.82 14.50 -10.42
N THR A 154 0.99 15.64 -11.07
CA THR A 154 1.88 16.70 -10.60
C THR A 154 1.51 17.22 -9.21
N VAL A 155 0.24 17.23 -8.83
CA VAL A 155 -0.23 17.60 -7.48
C VAL A 155 0.23 16.61 -6.39
N ASP A 156 0.65 15.41 -6.77
CA ASP A 156 1.09 14.35 -5.88
C ASP A 156 2.62 14.33 -5.66
N LEU A 157 3.34 15.32 -6.24
CA LEU A 157 4.79 15.45 -6.16
C LEU A 157 5.20 16.91 -6.05
N SER A 158 5.89 17.29 -4.97
CA SER A 158 6.18 18.71 -4.68
C SER A 158 7.12 19.37 -5.69
N ASP A 159 8.12 18.65 -6.17
CA ASP A 159 9.11 19.12 -7.16
C ASP A 159 9.03 18.33 -8.47
N TRP A 160 7.82 18.26 -9.03
CA TRP A 160 7.55 17.44 -10.21
C TRP A 160 8.37 17.90 -11.45
N GLN A 161 8.69 19.18 -11.57
CA GLN A 161 9.41 19.73 -12.72
C GLN A 161 10.82 19.14 -12.85
N ASN A 162 11.51 18.95 -11.72
CA ASN A 162 12.86 18.39 -11.68
C ASN A 162 12.87 16.86 -11.63
N ASN A 163 11.73 16.22 -11.40
CA ASN A 163 11.63 14.77 -11.23
C ASN A 163 10.97 14.02 -12.40
N GLN A 164 10.69 14.66 -13.53
CA GLN A 164 9.99 14.06 -14.67
C GLN A 164 10.67 12.82 -15.28
N ASN A 165 11.98 12.68 -15.09
CA ASN A 165 12.80 11.58 -15.59
C ASN A 165 13.39 10.71 -14.46
N VAL A 166 12.80 10.77 -13.26
CA VAL A 166 13.23 10.00 -12.10
C VAL A 166 12.29 8.82 -11.91
N PRO A 167 12.80 7.59 -11.63
CA PRO A 167 11.96 6.44 -11.26
C PRO A 167 11.00 6.80 -10.12
N GLY A 168 9.74 6.47 -10.31
CA GLY A 168 8.62 6.89 -9.45
C GLY A 168 7.76 8.00 -10.07
N PHE A 169 8.23 8.70 -11.11
CA PHE A 169 7.46 9.70 -11.86
C PHE A 169 7.71 9.69 -13.36
N LEU A 170 8.25 8.60 -13.89
CA LEU A 170 8.46 8.43 -15.33
C LEU A 170 7.13 8.46 -16.10
N PRO A 171 7.16 8.89 -17.38
CA PRO A 171 5.96 8.87 -18.23
C PRO A 171 5.26 7.50 -18.27
N GLU A 172 6.02 6.41 -18.34
CA GLU A 172 5.53 5.03 -18.37
C GLU A 172 4.83 4.65 -17.06
N GLU A 173 5.39 5.03 -15.92
CA GLU A 173 4.80 4.79 -14.61
C GLU A 173 3.50 5.59 -14.43
N ARG A 174 3.45 6.81 -14.91
CA ARG A 174 2.22 7.63 -14.91
C ARG A 174 1.15 7.06 -15.84
N ALA A 175 1.56 6.54 -17.00
CA ALA A 175 0.66 5.89 -17.95
C ALA A 175 -0.02 4.65 -17.33
N PHE A 176 0.67 3.90 -16.46
CA PHE A 176 0.05 2.82 -15.68
C PHE A 176 -1.13 3.32 -14.84
N PHE A 177 -0.98 4.43 -14.11
CA PHE A 177 -2.08 5.02 -13.35
C PHE A 177 -3.21 5.52 -14.26
N ASP A 178 -2.88 6.12 -15.41
CA ASP A 178 -3.90 6.53 -16.39
C ASP A 178 -4.71 5.32 -16.91
N GLN A 179 -4.08 4.17 -17.13
CA GLN A 179 -4.78 2.92 -17.48
C GLN A 179 -5.64 2.39 -16.32
N MET A 180 -5.11 2.43 -15.10
CA MET A 180 -5.80 1.95 -13.91
C MET A 180 -7.06 2.76 -13.58
N PHE A 181 -6.96 4.10 -13.60
CA PHE A 181 -8.09 4.99 -13.30
C PHE A 181 -8.98 5.28 -14.52
N GLY A 182 -8.50 5.04 -15.73
CA GLY A 182 -9.26 5.17 -16.97
C GLY A 182 -9.88 3.82 -17.41
N PRO A 183 -9.26 3.09 -18.36
CA PRO A 183 -9.86 1.89 -18.95
C PRO A 183 -10.15 0.76 -17.95
N ALA A 184 -9.30 0.53 -16.95
CA ALA A 184 -9.55 -0.49 -15.93
C ALA A 184 -10.66 -0.07 -14.94
N GLY A 185 -10.97 1.23 -14.83
CA GLY A 185 -12.12 1.76 -14.12
C GLY A 185 -12.01 1.69 -12.60
N TYR A 186 -10.81 1.68 -12.04
CA TYR A 186 -10.60 1.84 -10.61
C TYR A 186 -10.67 3.31 -10.20
N VAL A 187 -10.81 3.55 -8.90
CA VAL A 187 -10.97 4.89 -8.32
C VAL A 187 -9.87 5.09 -7.27
N ASP A 188 -9.23 6.25 -7.29
CA ASP A 188 -8.37 6.70 -6.19
C ASP A 188 -9.25 7.12 -5.01
N ALA A 189 -9.44 6.22 -4.05
CA ALA A 189 -10.33 6.44 -2.92
C ALA A 189 -9.91 7.64 -2.07
N PHE A 190 -8.61 7.89 -1.93
CA PHE A 190 -8.13 9.06 -1.19
C PHE A 190 -8.61 10.36 -1.85
N ARG A 191 -8.51 10.46 -3.17
CA ARG A 191 -8.90 11.66 -3.93
C ARG A 191 -10.41 11.85 -4.06
N GLU A 192 -11.24 10.85 -3.71
CA GLU A 192 -12.69 11.04 -3.63
C GLU A 192 -13.13 11.88 -2.43
N ALA A 193 -12.37 11.87 -1.34
CA ALA A 193 -12.71 12.61 -0.11
C ALA A 193 -11.69 13.69 0.26
N ASN A 194 -10.51 13.73 -0.36
CA ASN A 194 -9.45 14.69 -0.07
C ASN A 194 -8.91 15.32 -1.36
N PHE A 195 -9.31 16.55 -1.63
CA PHE A 195 -8.88 17.33 -2.81
C PHE A 195 -7.71 18.28 -2.50
N GLY A 196 -7.16 18.23 -1.30
CA GLY A 196 -6.09 19.13 -0.86
C GLY A 196 -4.79 18.94 -1.64
N GLU A 197 -4.07 20.03 -1.82
CA GLU A 197 -2.69 20.01 -2.29
C GLU A 197 -1.73 19.57 -1.17
N ASN A 198 -0.48 19.24 -1.53
CA ASN A 198 0.56 18.87 -0.58
C ASN A 198 0.21 17.67 0.32
N GLN A 199 -0.54 16.73 -0.24
CA GLN A 199 -0.91 15.47 0.41
C GLN A 199 0.11 14.40 0.02
N TYR A 200 1.29 14.41 0.67
CA TYR A 200 2.37 13.48 0.40
C TYR A 200 2.41 12.36 1.44
N THR A 201 2.89 11.19 1.03
CA THR A 201 2.99 10.02 1.90
C THR A 201 4.44 9.60 2.17
N TRP A 202 5.40 10.10 1.40
CA TRP A 202 6.81 9.79 1.54
C TRP A 202 7.69 11.03 1.34
N TRP A 203 8.81 11.08 2.05
CA TRP A 203 9.82 12.14 1.96
C TRP A 203 11.22 11.53 2.00
N PRO A 204 12.20 12.14 1.29
CA PRO A 204 13.57 11.61 1.22
C PRO A 204 14.31 11.65 2.57
N ASP A 205 13.88 12.49 3.49
CA ASP A 205 14.49 12.67 4.81
C ASP A 205 13.50 13.30 5.81
N ALA A 206 13.82 13.15 7.10
CA ALA A 206 12.98 13.63 8.20
C ALA A 206 12.81 15.16 8.23
N ASP A 207 13.78 15.93 7.73
CA ASP A 207 13.68 17.40 7.66
C ASP A 207 12.71 17.85 6.58
N SER A 208 12.77 17.20 5.42
CA SER A 208 11.80 17.38 4.35
C SER A 208 10.38 17.04 4.80
N ALA A 209 10.21 15.94 5.55
CA ALA A 209 8.92 15.55 6.12
C ALA A 209 8.36 16.60 7.09
N ARG A 210 9.16 17.10 8.03
CA ARG A 210 8.72 18.14 8.98
C ARG A 210 8.29 19.42 8.30
N ARG A 211 8.95 19.80 7.20
CA ARG A 211 8.65 21.01 6.42
C ARG A 211 7.63 20.78 5.31
N ASN A 212 7.22 19.53 5.10
CA ASN A 212 6.38 19.07 4.00
C ASN A 212 6.86 19.54 2.61
N ILE A 213 8.16 19.42 2.38
CA ILE A 213 8.82 19.72 1.09
C ILE A 213 9.44 18.44 0.51
N ASN A 214 9.68 18.40 -0.80
CA ASN A 214 10.21 17.22 -1.50
C ASN A 214 9.36 15.95 -1.30
N GLY A 215 8.08 16.13 -0.99
CA GLY A 215 7.17 15.02 -0.73
C GLY A 215 6.62 14.37 -1.98
N TRP A 216 6.34 13.07 -1.89
CA TRP A 216 5.77 12.22 -2.91
C TRP A 216 4.56 11.48 -2.36
N ARG A 217 3.47 11.40 -3.10
CA ARG A 217 2.36 10.51 -2.75
C ARG A 217 2.53 9.17 -3.47
N LYS A 218 3.16 8.23 -2.82
CA LYS A 218 3.46 6.88 -3.33
C LYS A 218 2.47 5.82 -2.84
N ASP A 219 1.75 6.10 -1.78
CA ASP A 219 0.81 5.17 -1.16
C ASP A 219 -0.61 5.50 -1.59
N PHE A 220 -1.32 4.48 -2.07
CA PHE A 220 -2.66 4.60 -2.61
C PHE A 220 -3.61 3.63 -1.93
N GLN A 221 -4.87 4.04 -1.86
CA GLN A 221 -6.02 3.16 -1.65
C GLN A 221 -6.89 3.27 -2.90
N ILE A 222 -6.93 2.22 -3.69
CA ILE A 222 -7.73 2.17 -4.92
C ILE A 222 -8.92 1.24 -4.72
N CYS A 223 -10.06 1.57 -5.30
CA CYS A 223 -11.25 0.76 -5.13
C CYS A 223 -12.03 0.60 -6.43
N THR A 224 -12.87 -0.44 -6.46
CA THR A 224 -13.87 -0.60 -7.51
C THR A 224 -14.89 0.54 -7.48
N PRO A 225 -15.42 1.00 -8.63
CA PRO A 225 -16.20 2.23 -8.72
C PRO A 225 -17.48 2.25 -7.88
N ASN A 226 -18.10 1.10 -7.59
CA ASN A 226 -19.29 1.06 -6.75
C ASN A 226 -19.01 1.47 -5.29
N ILE A 227 -17.76 1.33 -4.83
CA ILE A 227 -17.35 1.79 -3.48
C ILE A 227 -17.25 3.30 -3.40
N ARG A 228 -17.01 3.99 -4.53
CA ARG A 228 -16.81 5.44 -4.58
C ARG A 228 -17.79 6.24 -3.72
N GLN A 229 -19.07 5.92 -3.83
CA GLN A 229 -20.14 6.62 -3.10
C GLN A 229 -20.10 6.42 -1.58
N TYR A 230 -19.34 5.44 -1.08
CA TYR A 230 -19.20 5.12 0.33
C TYR A 230 -17.90 5.67 0.95
N VAL A 231 -17.05 6.31 0.15
CA VAL A 231 -15.84 6.99 0.66
C VAL A 231 -16.27 8.30 1.32
N VAL A 232 -16.22 8.36 2.65
CA VAL A 232 -16.72 9.49 3.43
C VAL A 232 -15.60 10.36 4.01
N GLU A 233 -14.42 9.81 4.20
CA GLU A 233 -13.26 10.52 4.74
C GLU A 233 -11.98 9.90 4.18
N ALA A 234 -10.98 10.74 3.88
CA ALA A 234 -9.62 10.31 3.57
C ALA A 234 -8.62 11.31 4.15
N LYS A 235 -7.64 10.80 4.89
CA LYS A 235 -6.62 11.64 5.53
C LYS A 235 -5.28 10.91 5.64
N LEU A 236 -4.24 11.68 5.86
CA LEU A 236 -2.89 11.20 6.15
C LEU A 236 -2.58 11.44 7.63
N ASP A 237 -1.95 10.47 8.28
CA ASP A 237 -1.25 10.69 9.53
C ASP A 237 0.26 10.75 9.25
N THR A 238 0.80 11.94 9.29
CA THR A 238 2.22 12.23 9.02
C THR A 238 3.09 12.22 10.29
N ASN A 239 2.49 12.00 11.46
CA ASN A 239 3.19 12.03 12.75
C ASN A 239 3.71 10.66 13.18
N LEU A 240 3.48 9.63 12.38
CA LEU A 240 3.86 8.26 12.71
C LEU A 240 5.36 8.05 12.52
N LYS A 241 5.94 7.25 13.43
CA LYS A 241 7.37 6.92 13.45
C LYS A 241 7.61 5.42 13.21
N PHE A 242 6.82 4.82 12.32
CA PHE A 242 6.91 3.39 12.02
C PHE A 242 7.70 3.11 10.73
N GLY A 243 8.10 4.16 10.04
CA GLY A 243 8.85 4.17 8.79
C GLY A 243 9.00 5.61 8.29
N ASP A 244 9.37 5.76 7.04
CA ASP A 244 9.50 7.05 6.34
C ASP A 244 8.23 7.43 5.54
N HIS A 245 7.15 6.65 5.71
CA HIS A 245 5.86 6.90 5.09
C HIS A 245 4.80 7.33 6.12
N ALA A 246 3.87 8.18 5.67
CA ALA A 246 2.64 8.49 6.37
C ALA A 246 1.61 7.36 6.23
N ALA A 247 0.77 7.17 7.23
CA ALA A 247 -0.38 6.28 7.10
C ALA A 247 -1.49 6.94 6.26
N VAL A 248 -2.10 6.17 5.37
CA VAL A 248 -3.29 6.56 4.59
C VAL A 248 -4.51 5.94 5.24
N MET A 249 -5.48 6.79 5.60
CA MET A 249 -6.72 6.40 6.31
C MET A 249 -7.94 6.80 5.54
#